data_2b79fcdc05ce57c11dec45fc7a377b87
#
_entry.id   2b79fcdc05ce57c11dec45fc7a377b87
#
_cell.length_a   1.000
_cell.length_b   1.000
_cell.length_c   1.000
_cell.angle_alpha   90.00
_cell.angle_beta   90.00
_cell.angle_gamma   90.00
#
_symmetry.space_group_name_H-M   'P 1'
#
loop_
_entity.id
_entity.type
_entity.pdbx_description
1 polymer ?
#
loop_
_entity_poly.entity_id
_entity_poly.type
_entity_poly.pdbx_seq_one_letter_code
_entity_poly.pdbx_strand_id
1 'polypeptide(L)'
;KPLYSKTVTVAAKNMSSETVEIVGVSDSYADDTAAGADLDDVRVIYNGTELVKGTDYTISAADGKFTITFTGNYSGEQTKPYTLNGDFTATSDSLTVTYDGKKHSIKVETTPAEGVNVQYKTSSEGTYSDDVITLTDVGTVTVYWQATKGGMTITGSAVLTITKAAQDISYETKSVSKRIGAANFTNKLTVNEDKTFGEITYESSNESVAKVNAATGEVTIIGVGTAVITATAAGSDNYDEAS
;
A
#
# COMPACT_ATOMS: atom_id res chain seq x y z
N LYS A 1 54.25 73.68 -4.03
CA LYS A 1 52.88 73.56 -3.55
C LYS A 1 52.72 72.23 -2.88
N PRO A 2 52.34 72.14 -1.62
CA PRO A 2 52.15 70.85 -0.97
C PRO A 2 50.92 70.15 -1.60
N LEU A 3 51.11 68.90 -1.97
CA LEU A 3 50.04 68.01 -2.44
C LEU A 3 49.33 67.49 -1.14
N TYR A 4 48.12 67.93 -0.96
CA TYR A 4 47.29 67.37 0.11
C TYR A 4 46.62 66.11 -0.41
N SER A 5 46.94 64.95 0.14
CA SER A 5 46.24 63.69 -0.09
C SER A 5 45.28 63.41 1.04
N LYS A 6 44.08 62.96 0.76
CA LYS A 6 43.07 62.48 1.72
C LYS A 6 42.83 61.03 1.48
N THR A 7 43.05 60.21 2.50
CA THR A 7 42.65 58.79 2.45
C THR A 7 41.18 58.70 2.79
N VAL A 8 40.44 58.05 1.92
CA VAL A 8 39.01 57.68 2.21
C VAL A 8 38.97 56.19 2.38
N THR A 9 38.53 55.72 3.56
CA THR A 9 38.28 54.30 3.80
C THR A 9 36.81 54.07 3.63
N VAL A 10 36.45 53.11 2.78
CA VAL A 10 35.06 52.64 2.61
C VAL A 10 34.98 51.25 3.23
N ALA A 11 34.17 51.07 4.26
CA ALA A 11 33.94 49.80 4.88
C ALA A 11 32.89 48.98 4.11
N ALA A 12 33.01 47.64 4.16
CA ALA A 12 32.00 46.76 3.63
C ALA A 12 30.66 46.99 4.32
N LYS A 13 29.56 46.86 3.56
CA LYS A 13 28.18 46.97 4.13
C LYS A 13 27.88 45.70 4.93
N ASN A 14 27.47 45.91 6.18
CA ASN A 14 27.02 44.78 7.02
C ASN A 14 25.61 44.34 6.61
N MET A 15 25.47 43.06 6.23
CA MET A 15 24.26 42.46 5.71
C MET A 15 23.46 41.69 6.76
N SER A 16 23.99 41.52 7.99
CA SER A 16 23.35 40.68 9.03
C SER A 16 21.96 41.18 9.47
N SER A 17 21.63 42.46 9.27
CA SER A 17 20.33 43.08 9.59
C SER A 17 19.56 43.53 8.34
N GLU A 18 20.09 43.31 7.17
CA GLU A 18 19.45 43.68 5.90
C GLU A 18 18.43 42.61 5.47
N THR A 19 17.43 43.02 4.69
CA THR A 19 16.50 42.06 4.09
C THR A 19 17.09 41.56 2.77
N VAL A 20 17.37 40.26 2.68
CA VAL A 20 17.76 39.58 1.43
C VAL A 20 16.75 38.51 1.11
N GLU A 21 16.53 38.28 -0.18
CA GLU A 21 15.74 37.16 -0.68
C GLU A 21 16.69 36.03 -1.07
N ILE A 22 16.41 34.81 -0.57
CA ILE A 22 17.18 33.60 -0.86
C ILE A 22 16.26 32.67 -1.64
N VAL A 23 16.56 32.43 -2.91
CA VAL A 23 15.77 31.61 -3.85
C VAL A 23 16.59 30.44 -4.37
N GLY A 24 15.91 29.46 -4.98
CA GLY A 24 16.55 28.26 -5.52
C GLY A 24 16.79 27.18 -4.46
N VAL A 25 16.09 27.21 -3.33
CA VAL A 25 16.19 26.23 -2.26
C VAL A 25 14.81 25.73 -1.85
N SER A 26 14.74 24.49 -1.39
CA SER A 26 13.54 23.90 -0.76
C SER A 26 13.47 24.24 0.73
N ASP A 27 12.28 24.18 1.30
CA ASP A 27 12.08 24.36 2.75
C ASP A 27 12.32 23.05 3.55
N SER A 28 12.61 21.93 2.86
CA SER A 28 12.91 20.64 3.48
C SER A 28 13.82 19.77 2.62
N TYR A 29 14.67 19.00 3.29
CA TYR A 29 15.61 18.06 2.67
C TYR A 29 15.69 16.76 3.47
N ALA A 30 16.14 15.68 2.83
CA ALA A 30 16.39 14.41 3.50
C ALA A 30 17.46 14.56 4.60
N ASP A 31 18.58 15.17 4.24
CA ASP A 31 19.73 15.47 5.11
C ASP A 31 20.46 16.73 4.61
N ASP A 32 21.50 17.13 5.34
CA ASP A 32 22.33 18.27 4.98
C ASP A 32 23.11 18.04 3.66
N THR A 33 23.37 16.80 3.26
CA THR A 33 24.04 16.47 1.99
C THR A 33 23.13 16.76 0.81
N ALA A 34 21.82 16.39 0.92
CA ALA A 34 20.84 16.72 -0.10
C ALA A 34 20.64 18.25 -0.22
N ALA A 35 20.60 18.97 0.91
CA ALA A 35 20.58 20.43 0.90
C ALA A 35 21.86 21.02 0.27
N GLY A 36 23.01 20.37 0.50
CA GLY A 36 24.30 20.74 -0.09
C GLY A 36 24.36 20.57 -1.60
N ALA A 37 23.58 19.64 -2.18
CA ALA A 37 23.52 19.44 -3.63
C ALA A 37 22.84 20.62 -4.36
N ASP A 38 21.92 21.33 -3.70
CA ASP A 38 21.19 22.47 -4.28
C ASP A 38 21.99 23.80 -4.22
N LEU A 39 23.16 23.82 -3.57
CA LEU A 39 23.91 25.08 -3.34
C LEU A 39 24.27 25.82 -4.64
N ASP A 40 24.38 25.13 -5.77
CA ASP A 40 24.70 25.77 -7.05
C ASP A 40 23.51 26.51 -7.67
N ASP A 41 22.29 26.14 -7.29
CA ASP A 41 21.04 26.79 -7.75
C ASP A 41 20.62 27.95 -6.85
N VAL A 42 21.27 28.12 -5.70
CA VAL A 42 20.95 29.20 -4.75
C VAL A 42 21.35 30.55 -5.29
N ARG A 43 20.41 31.50 -5.24
CA ARG A 43 20.62 32.91 -5.56
C ARG A 43 20.21 33.77 -4.39
N VAL A 44 21.03 34.80 -4.12
CA VAL A 44 20.82 35.80 -3.08
C VAL A 44 20.54 37.13 -3.74
N ILE A 45 19.38 37.72 -3.47
CA ILE A 45 18.92 38.97 -4.06
C ILE A 45 18.84 40.05 -2.98
N TYR A 46 19.51 41.17 -3.20
CA TYR A 46 19.47 42.31 -2.32
C TYR A 46 19.00 43.56 -3.08
N ASN A 47 17.94 44.20 -2.59
CA ASN A 47 17.31 45.37 -3.25
C ASN A 47 17.03 45.17 -4.75
N GLY A 48 16.56 43.95 -5.12
CA GLY A 48 16.27 43.59 -6.51
C GLY A 48 17.49 43.29 -7.38
N THR A 49 18.68 43.30 -6.79
CA THR A 49 19.96 42.96 -7.51
C THR A 49 20.45 41.61 -7.02
N GLU A 50 20.71 40.68 -7.96
CA GLU A 50 21.32 39.40 -7.64
C GLU A 50 22.79 39.60 -7.30
N LEU A 51 23.21 39.07 -6.13
CA LEU A 51 24.60 39.08 -5.67
C LEU A 51 25.37 37.92 -6.30
N VAL A 52 26.69 38.14 -6.53
CA VAL A 52 27.53 37.15 -7.21
C VAL A 52 28.14 36.18 -6.21
N LYS A 53 27.75 34.90 -6.31
CA LYS A 53 28.33 33.80 -5.50
C LYS A 53 29.84 33.70 -5.74
N GLY A 54 30.61 33.57 -4.65
CA GLY A 54 32.09 33.54 -4.69
C GLY A 54 32.73 34.91 -4.66
N THR A 55 32.00 36.00 -4.96
CA THR A 55 32.48 37.39 -4.89
C THR A 55 31.84 38.16 -3.79
N ASP A 56 30.51 38.18 -3.74
CA ASP A 56 29.69 38.94 -2.77
C ASP A 56 29.25 38.07 -1.59
N TYR A 57 29.15 36.76 -1.77
CA TYR A 57 28.86 35.82 -0.73
C TYR A 57 29.36 34.40 -1.00
N THR A 58 29.46 33.61 0.06
CA THR A 58 29.54 32.14 0.04
C THR A 58 28.35 31.56 0.74
N ILE A 59 28.02 30.27 0.48
CA ILE A 59 26.91 29.58 1.10
C ILE A 59 27.32 28.16 1.48
N SER A 60 26.80 27.69 2.62
CA SER A 60 26.93 26.31 3.09
C SER A 60 25.59 25.81 3.59
N ALA A 61 25.40 24.47 3.62
CA ALA A 61 24.27 23.79 4.22
C ALA A 61 24.78 22.87 5.34
N ALA A 62 24.32 23.08 6.56
CA ALA A 62 24.64 22.26 7.71
C ALA A 62 23.62 22.53 8.84
N ASP A 63 23.42 21.56 9.73
CA ASP A 63 22.57 21.67 10.92
C ASP A 63 21.16 22.20 10.63
N GLY A 64 20.55 21.77 9.50
CA GLY A 64 19.20 22.18 9.12
C GLY A 64 19.07 23.64 8.71
N LYS A 65 20.13 24.26 8.21
CA LYS A 65 20.09 25.64 7.73
C LYS A 65 21.10 25.91 6.62
N PHE A 66 20.75 26.78 5.71
CA PHE A 66 21.71 27.46 4.85
C PHE A 66 22.35 28.62 5.62
N THR A 67 23.65 28.74 5.54
CA THR A 67 24.41 29.90 6.07
C THR A 67 25.04 30.65 4.92
N ILE A 68 24.64 31.91 4.74
CA ILE A 68 25.17 32.85 3.74
C ILE A 68 26.18 33.74 4.45
N THR A 69 27.44 33.64 4.08
CA THR A 69 28.51 34.51 4.58
C THR A 69 28.84 35.53 3.51
N PHE A 70 28.62 36.80 3.83
CA PHE A 70 28.85 37.90 2.88
C PHE A 70 30.33 38.30 2.85
N THR A 71 30.81 38.62 1.63
CA THR A 71 32.25 38.91 1.33
C THR A 71 32.38 40.11 0.40
N GLY A 72 33.59 40.53 0.12
CA GLY A 72 33.88 41.62 -0.82
C GLY A 72 33.38 42.97 -0.32
N ASN A 73 32.41 43.55 -1.02
CA ASN A 73 31.78 44.84 -0.66
C ASN A 73 30.78 44.69 0.50
N TYR A 74 30.49 43.46 0.93
CA TYR A 74 29.52 43.13 1.96
C TYR A 74 30.22 42.36 3.11
N SER A 75 29.56 42.29 4.26
CA SER A 75 30.05 41.57 5.44
C SER A 75 28.91 41.07 6.28
N GLY A 76 29.18 40.10 7.21
CA GLY A 76 28.19 39.52 8.10
C GLY A 76 27.64 38.22 7.56
N GLU A 77 26.68 37.68 8.27
CA GLU A 77 26.05 36.40 7.95
C GLU A 77 24.54 36.46 8.06
N GLN A 78 23.84 35.65 7.27
CA GLN A 78 22.42 35.34 7.40
C GLN A 78 22.19 33.85 7.28
N THR A 79 21.08 33.38 7.86
CA THR A 79 20.70 31.97 7.78
C THR A 79 19.26 31.83 7.29
N LYS A 80 19.00 30.79 6.48
CA LYS A 80 17.68 30.32 6.13
C LYS A 80 17.53 28.90 6.62
N PRO A 81 16.64 28.64 7.60
CA PRO A 81 16.41 27.29 8.09
C PRO A 81 15.71 26.42 7.05
N TYR A 82 15.92 25.11 7.10
CA TYR A 82 15.16 24.08 6.41
C TYR A 82 14.88 22.92 7.36
N THR A 83 13.84 22.15 7.06
CA THR A 83 13.50 20.98 7.85
C THR A 83 14.30 19.77 7.37
N LEU A 84 14.99 19.08 8.29
CA LEU A 84 15.57 17.77 8.03
C LEU A 84 14.50 16.70 8.26
N ASN A 85 14.11 16.02 7.21
CA ASN A 85 13.06 15.01 7.27
C ASN A 85 13.60 13.62 7.63
N GLY A 86 14.93 13.44 7.58
CA GLY A 86 15.61 12.17 7.78
C GLY A 86 15.27 11.15 6.69
N ASP A 87 16.05 10.11 6.61
CA ASP A 87 15.75 8.97 5.77
C ASP A 87 14.51 8.26 6.29
N PHE A 88 13.67 7.79 5.39
CA PHE A 88 12.62 6.85 5.72
C PHE A 88 12.67 5.66 4.77
N THR A 89 12.14 4.53 5.22
CA THR A 89 11.97 3.34 4.40
C THR A 89 10.49 3.01 4.26
N ALA A 90 10.12 2.46 3.13
CA ALA A 90 8.77 1.95 2.91
C ALA A 90 8.87 0.62 2.16
N THR A 91 8.17 -0.39 2.64
CA THR A 91 8.12 -1.74 2.07
C THR A 91 6.73 -2.32 2.16
N SER A 92 6.42 -3.28 1.32
CA SER A 92 5.19 -4.07 1.41
C SER A 92 5.43 -5.48 0.91
N ASP A 93 4.72 -6.44 1.48
CA ASP A 93 4.69 -7.81 1.01
C ASP A 93 3.37 -8.10 0.30
N SER A 94 3.41 -9.03 -0.66
CA SER A 94 2.19 -9.57 -1.25
C SER A 94 1.44 -10.42 -0.23
N LEU A 95 0.11 -10.36 -0.26
CA LEU A 95 -0.77 -11.08 0.66
C LEU A 95 -1.64 -12.04 -0.12
N THR A 96 -1.62 -13.31 0.28
CA THR A 96 -2.57 -14.32 -0.19
C THR A 96 -3.34 -14.86 1.00
N VAL A 97 -4.66 -14.79 0.94
CA VAL A 97 -5.56 -15.31 1.97
C VAL A 97 -6.67 -16.16 1.34
N THR A 98 -7.21 -17.10 2.11
CA THR A 98 -8.41 -17.82 1.71
C THR A 98 -9.64 -16.98 2.07
N TYR A 99 -10.67 -17.01 1.23
CA TYR A 99 -11.91 -16.28 1.43
C TYR A 99 -12.50 -16.51 2.82
N ASP A 100 -12.77 -15.44 3.54
CA ASP A 100 -13.35 -15.43 4.89
C ASP A 100 -14.48 -14.41 5.05
N GLY A 101 -14.91 -13.79 3.94
CA GLY A 101 -15.96 -12.77 3.91
C GLY A 101 -15.54 -11.40 4.46
N LYS A 102 -14.27 -11.21 4.80
CA LYS A 102 -13.76 -9.94 5.33
C LYS A 102 -12.99 -9.16 4.29
N LYS A 103 -12.84 -7.87 4.53
CA LYS A 103 -11.97 -7.00 3.73
C LYS A 103 -10.51 -7.23 4.06
N HIS A 104 -9.70 -7.43 3.05
CA HIS A 104 -8.24 -7.52 3.12
C HIS A 104 -7.58 -6.41 2.31
N SER A 105 -6.39 -5.99 2.73
CA SER A 105 -5.59 -4.97 2.05
C SER A 105 -4.11 -5.28 2.20
N ILE A 106 -3.29 -4.71 1.31
CA ILE A 106 -1.84 -4.68 1.48
C ILE A 106 -1.49 -3.66 2.56
N LYS A 107 -0.57 -4.01 3.44
CA LYS A 107 0.02 -3.10 4.41
C LYS A 107 1.36 -2.57 3.87
N VAL A 108 1.53 -1.26 3.88
CA VAL A 108 2.81 -0.61 3.62
C VAL A 108 3.44 -0.28 4.98
N GLU A 109 4.59 -0.88 5.25
CA GLU A 109 5.37 -0.63 6.46
C GLU A 109 6.34 0.51 6.20
N THR A 110 6.35 1.50 7.09
CA THR A 110 7.24 2.66 6.99
C THR A 110 8.02 2.86 8.27
N THR A 111 9.29 3.23 8.16
CA THR A 111 10.15 3.53 9.30
C THR A 111 10.89 4.85 9.07
N PRO A 112 10.67 5.88 9.92
CA PRO A 112 9.62 5.94 10.95
C PRO A 112 8.21 5.98 10.35
N ALA A 113 7.20 5.57 11.12
CA ALA A 113 5.80 5.61 10.68
C ALA A 113 5.22 7.04 10.70
N GLU A 114 5.72 7.90 11.58
CA GLU A 114 5.22 9.26 11.74
C GLU A 114 5.64 10.18 10.60
N GLY A 115 4.69 10.99 10.15
CA GLY A 115 4.88 12.00 9.11
C GLY A 115 5.01 11.44 7.69
N VAL A 116 4.74 10.14 7.48
CA VAL A 116 4.70 9.53 6.14
C VAL A 116 3.25 9.49 5.64
N ASN A 117 3.02 10.04 4.45
CA ASN A 117 1.75 9.87 3.74
C ASN A 117 1.87 8.71 2.76
N VAL A 118 0.91 7.77 2.80
CA VAL A 118 0.87 6.62 1.88
C VAL A 118 -0.38 6.69 1.03
N GLN A 119 -0.19 6.62 -0.29
CA GLN A 119 -1.27 6.65 -1.27
C GLN A 119 -1.22 5.41 -2.17
N TYR A 120 -2.35 5.06 -2.76
CA TYR A 120 -2.55 3.80 -3.48
C TYR A 120 -3.18 4.01 -4.84
N LYS A 121 -2.92 3.07 -5.77
CA LYS A 121 -3.61 2.95 -7.06
C LYS A 121 -3.62 1.49 -7.53
N THR A 122 -4.53 1.14 -8.45
CA THR A 122 -4.70 -0.23 -8.99
C THR A 122 -4.08 -0.43 -10.37
N SER A 123 -3.52 0.61 -10.97
CA SER A 123 -2.93 0.56 -12.32
C SER A 123 -1.61 1.34 -12.33
N SER A 124 -0.63 0.88 -13.09
CA SER A 124 0.66 1.59 -13.26
C SER A 124 0.49 3.03 -13.74
N GLU A 125 -0.51 3.27 -14.61
CA GLU A 125 -0.83 4.59 -15.18
C GLU A 125 -1.91 5.35 -14.41
N GLY A 126 -2.42 4.77 -13.32
CA GLY A 126 -3.49 5.37 -12.50
C GLY A 126 -3.01 6.54 -11.65
N THR A 127 -3.95 7.30 -11.13
CA THR A 127 -3.70 8.37 -10.15
C THR A 127 -3.69 7.79 -8.75
N TYR A 128 -2.75 8.22 -7.92
CA TYR A 128 -2.70 7.88 -6.50
C TYR A 128 -3.83 8.56 -5.72
N SER A 129 -4.42 7.85 -4.76
CA SER A 129 -5.39 8.37 -3.79
C SER A 129 -5.07 7.88 -2.39
N ASP A 130 -5.66 8.53 -1.38
CA ASP A 130 -5.55 8.12 0.02
C ASP A 130 -6.41 6.89 0.35
N ASP A 131 -7.25 6.44 -0.60
CA ASP A 131 -8.13 5.30 -0.41
C ASP A 131 -7.35 3.99 -0.43
N VAL A 132 -7.43 3.24 0.67
CA VAL A 132 -6.81 1.92 0.77
C VAL A 132 -7.53 0.92 -0.15
N ILE A 133 -6.78 0.28 -1.03
CA ILE A 133 -7.31 -0.76 -1.93
C ILE A 133 -7.61 -2.02 -1.12
N THR A 134 -8.86 -2.51 -1.23
CA THR A 134 -9.34 -3.70 -0.52
C THR A 134 -10.00 -4.69 -1.47
N LEU A 135 -9.88 -5.98 -1.16
CA LEU A 135 -10.71 -7.06 -1.71
C LEU A 135 -11.52 -7.71 -0.59
N THR A 136 -12.71 -8.18 -0.92
CA THR A 136 -13.58 -8.97 -0.03
C THR A 136 -13.85 -10.34 -0.66
N ASP A 137 -14.05 -10.40 -1.97
CA ASP A 137 -14.34 -11.61 -2.73
C ASP A 137 -13.07 -12.18 -3.38
N VAL A 138 -13.16 -13.43 -3.82
CA VAL A 138 -12.09 -14.11 -4.55
C VAL A 138 -11.65 -13.30 -5.75
N GLY A 139 -10.36 -13.09 -5.85
CA GLY A 139 -9.76 -12.30 -6.91
C GLY A 139 -8.32 -11.92 -6.63
N THR A 140 -7.74 -11.19 -7.56
CA THR A 140 -6.36 -10.70 -7.46
C THR A 140 -6.31 -9.26 -7.94
N VAL A 141 -5.60 -8.43 -7.19
CA VAL A 141 -5.31 -7.04 -7.57
C VAL A 141 -3.85 -6.72 -7.29
N THR A 142 -3.20 -6.03 -8.21
CA THR A 142 -1.90 -5.40 -7.94
C THR A 142 -2.15 -4.03 -7.35
N VAL A 143 -1.64 -3.82 -6.15
CA VAL A 143 -1.70 -2.55 -5.44
C VAL A 143 -0.37 -1.85 -5.64
N TYR A 144 -0.39 -0.72 -6.34
CA TYR A 144 0.75 0.20 -6.43
C TYR A 144 0.61 1.23 -5.32
N TRP A 145 1.70 1.55 -4.66
CA TRP A 145 1.70 2.55 -3.60
C TRP A 145 2.86 3.52 -3.73
N GLN A 146 2.66 4.69 -3.17
CA GLN A 146 3.73 5.65 -2.92
C GLN A 146 3.66 6.11 -1.46
N ALA A 147 4.82 6.23 -0.85
CA ALA A 147 5.00 6.78 0.49
C ALA A 147 5.80 8.08 0.36
N THR A 148 5.30 9.16 0.94
CA THR A 148 5.94 10.48 0.87
C THR A 148 6.19 11.05 2.25
N LYS A 149 7.36 11.64 2.43
CA LYS A 149 7.74 12.37 3.64
C LYS A 149 8.74 13.45 3.26
N GLY A 150 8.42 14.71 3.62
CA GLY A 150 9.34 15.83 3.49
C GLY A 150 9.91 16.02 2.08
N GLY A 151 9.09 15.82 1.04
CA GLY A 151 9.53 15.93 -0.36
C GLY A 151 10.18 14.68 -0.93
N MET A 152 10.55 13.69 -0.11
CA MET A 152 11.00 12.38 -0.58
C MET A 152 9.82 11.47 -0.93
N THR A 153 9.99 10.62 -1.94
CA THR A 153 8.98 9.65 -2.39
C THR A 153 9.63 8.29 -2.60
N ILE A 154 9.02 7.26 -1.99
CA ILE A 154 9.34 5.85 -2.24
C ILE A 154 8.11 5.22 -2.85
N THR A 155 8.29 4.42 -3.89
CA THR A 155 7.19 3.72 -4.57
C THR A 155 7.43 2.23 -4.55
N GLY A 156 6.33 1.47 -4.59
CA GLY A 156 6.38 0.03 -4.70
C GLY A 156 5.06 -0.56 -5.16
N SER A 157 5.00 -1.87 -5.19
CA SER A 157 3.78 -2.61 -5.48
C SER A 157 3.77 -3.95 -4.77
N ALA A 158 2.57 -4.46 -4.48
CA ALA A 158 2.36 -5.78 -3.94
C ALA A 158 1.05 -6.36 -4.50
N VAL A 159 0.94 -7.68 -4.51
CA VAL A 159 -0.24 -8.38 -5.01
C VAL A 159 -1.10 -8.83 -3.84
N LEU A 160 -2.37 -8.45 -3.85
CA LEU A 160 -3.40 -8.97 -2.95
C LEU A 160 -4.20 -10.05 -3.69
N THR A 161 -4.25 -11.26 -3.14
CA THR A 161 -5.00 -12.38 -3.69
C THR A 161 -5.91 -12.98 -2.62
N ILE A 162 -7.18 -13.15 -2.95
CA ILE A 162 -8.12 -13.97 -2.16
C ILE A 162 -8.42 -15.22 -2.97
N THR A 163 -8.14 -16.39 -2.40
CA THR A 163 -8.42 -17.70 -2.99
C THR A 163 -9.75 -18.25 -2.49
N LYS A 164 -10.34 -19.19 -3.24
CA LYS A 164 -11.57 -19.85 -2.82
C LYS A 164 -11.40 -20.57 -1.48
N ALA A 165 -12.46 -20.59 -0.69
CA ALA A 165 -12.54 -21.38 0.51
C ALA A 165 -13.14 -22.77 0.22
N ALA A 166 -12.70 -23.78 0.95
CA ALA A 166 -13.32 -25.09 0.91
C ALA A 166 -14.74 -25.05 1.49
N GLN A 167 -15.62 -25.87 0.93
CA GLN A 167 -16.91 -26.20 1.50
C GLN A 167 -16.79 -27.51 2.28
N ASP A 168 -17.50 -27.61 3.41
CA ASP A 168 -17.60 -28.84 4.18
C ASP A 168 -19.03 -29.35 4.10
N ILE A 169 -19.23 -30.50 3.45
CA ILE A 169 -20.48 -31.23 3.43
C ILE A 169 -20.27 -32.64 3.96
N SER A 170 -21.19 -33.15 4.74
CA SER A 170 -21.14 -34.53 5.21
C SER A 170 -22.52 -35.07 5.56
N TYR A 171 -22.70 -36.37 5.41
CA TYR A 171 -23.91 -36.99 5.89
C TYR A 171 -23.88 -37.19 7.42
N GLU A 172 -24.98 -36.92 8.10
CA GLU A 172 -25.11 -37.20 9.54
C GLU A 172 -24.93 -38.71 9.83
N THR A 173 -25.40 -39.57 8.91
CA THR A 173 -25.26 -41.02 9.02
C THR A 173 -24.44 -41.56 7.85
N LYS A 174 -23.24 -42.07 8.13
CA LYS A 174 -22.32 -42.58 7.08
C LYS A 174 -22.80 -43.89 6.44
N SER A 175 -23.64 -44.68 7.10
CA SER A 175 -24.16 -45.95 6.60
C SER A 175 -25.57 -46.21 7.05
N VAL A 176 -26.42 -46.60 6.12
CA VAL A 176 -27.84 -46.88 6.36
C VAL A 176 -28.17 -48.29 5.82
N SER A 177 -28.79 -49.13 6.61
CA SER A 177 -29.27 -50.44 6.19
C SER A 177 -30.81 -50.44 6.13
N LYS A 178 -31.37 -50.86 4.99
CA LYS A 178 -32.79 -50.95 4.76
C LYS A 178 -33.16 -52.29 4.13
N ARG A 179 -34.42 -52.70 4.21
CA ARG A 179 -34.94 -53.87 3.50
C ARG A 179 -35.69 -53.45 2.25
N ILE A 180 -35.80 -54.36 1.30
CA ILE A 180 -36.67 -54.17 0.12
C ILE A 180 -38.07 -53.89 0.60
N GLY A 181 -38.75 -52.92 -0.03
CA GLY A 181 -40.08 -52.45 0.34
C GLY A 181 -40.12 -51.47 1.53
N ALA A 182 -38.98 -51.04 2.05
CA ALA A 182 -38.92 -49.94 3.00
C ALA A 182 -39.37 -48.64 2.31
N ALA A 183 -40.00 -47.76 3.11
CA ALA A 183 -40.34 -46.42 2.62
C ALA A 183 -39.09 -45.62 2.19
N ASN A 184 -39.28 -44.73 1.22
CA ASN A 184 -38.25 -43.76 0.83
C ASN A 184 -37.74 -43.01 2.06
N PHE A 185 -36.49 -42.60 2.02
CA PHE A 185 -35.85 -41.84 3.08
C PHE A 185 -34.84 -40.84 2.55
N THR A 186 -34.59 -39.84 3.35
CA THR A 186 -33.49 -38.88 3.10
C THR A 186 -32.48 -38.99 4.23
N ASN A 187 -31.22 -39.13 3.93
CA ASN A 187 -30.16 -38.97 4.92
C ASN A 187 -29.79 -37.49 5.01
N LYS A 188 -29.90 -36.95 6.22
CA LYS A 188 -29.64 -35.53 6.44
C LYS A 188 -28.19 -35.17 6.14
N LEU A 189 -28.00 -34.13 5.33
CA LEU A 189 -26.70 -33.57 5.03
C LEU A 189 -26.40 -32.44 6.02
N THR A 190 -25.25 -32.51 6.66
CA THR A 190 -24.71 -31.41 7.46
C THR A 190 -23.92 -30.51 6.52
N VAL A 191 -24.27 -29.25 6.52
CA VAL A 191 -23.60 -28.18 5.76
C VAL A 191 -23.18 -27.10 6.75
N ASN A 192 -22.10 -26.39 6.45
CA ASN A 192 -21.70 -25.26 7.28
C ASN A 192 -22.67 -24.08 7.03
N GLU A 193 -23.54 -23.78 8.00
CA GLU A 193 -24.65 -22.82 7.87
C GLU A 193 -24.21 -21.38 7.55
N ASP A 194 -22.96 -21.03 7.84
CA ASP A 194 -22.43 -19.68 7.60
C ASP A 194 -21.94 -19.46 6.15
N LYS A 195 -22.04 -20.47 5.29
CA LYS A 195 -21.52 -20.42 3.91
C LYS A 195 -22.66 -20.48 2.90
N THR A 196 -22.57 -19.66 1.87
CA THR A 196 -23.49 -19.73 0.73
C THR A 196 -23.00 -20.81 -0.22
N PHE A 197 -23.68 -21.96 -0.20
CA PHE A 197 -23.38 -23.06 -1.11
C PHE A 197 -23.94 -22.81 -2.50
N GLY A 198 -23.34 -23.46 -3.50
CA GLY A 198 -23.95 -23.69 -4.77
C GLY A 198 -25.09 -24.75 -4.65
N GLU A 199 -25.71 -25.09 -5.76
CA GLU A 199 -26.73 -26.14 -5.80
C GLU A 199 -26.16 -27.45 -5.29
N ILE A 200 -26.91 -28.15 -4.42
CA ILE A 200 -26.54 -29.48 -3.95
C ILE A 200 -27.26 -30.51 -4.83
N THR A 201 -26.51 -31.42 -5.43
CA THR A 201 -27.01 -32.53 -6.25
C THR A 201 -26.61 -33.87 -5.66
N TYR A 202 -27.38 -34.90 -6.00
CA TYR A 202 -27.18 -36.24 -5.46
C TYR A 202 -27.11 -37.27 -6.57
N GLU A 203 -26.20 -38.24 -6.45
CA GLU A 203 -26.00 -39.33 -7.39
C GLU A 203 -25.87 -40.68 -6.67
N SER A 204 -26.35 -41.76 -7.29
CA SER A 204 -26.18 -43.13 -6.81
C SER A 204 -25.18 -43.90 -7.65
N SER A 205 -24.23 -44.57 -7.01
CA SER A 205 -23.28 -45.45 -7.69
C SER A 205 -23.93 -46.70 -8.30
N ASN A 206 -25.15 -47.05 -7.87
CA ASN A 206 -25.87 -48.20 -8.38
C ASN A 206 -27.41 -48.03 -8.25
N GLU A 207 -28.04 -47.54 -9.29
CA GLU A 207 -29.46 -47.31 -9.35
C GLU A 207 -30.33 -48.60 -9.33
N SER A 208 -29.76 -49.75 -9.63
CA SER A 208 -30.45 -51.04 -9.52
C SER A 208 -30.61 -51.50 -8.05
N VAL A 209 -29.84 -50.91 -7.14
CA VAL A 209 -29.94 -51.14 -5.68
C VAL A 209 -30.69 -50.01 -5.00
N ALA A 210 -30.30 -48.74 -5.26
CA ALA A 210 -30.92 -47.59 -4.68
C ALA A 210 -30.93 -46.43 -5.70
N LYS A 211 -32.07 -45.85 -5.96
CA LYS A 211 -32.19 -44.59 -6.71
C LYS A 211 -32.24 -43.42 -5.79
N VAL A 212 -31.63 -42.31 -6.21
CA VAL A 212 -31.69 -41.06 -5.47
C VAL A 212 -32.33 -39.98 -6.35
N ASN A 213 -33.19 -39.15 -5.77
CA ASN A 213 -33.65 -37.94 -6.41
C ASN A 213 -32.49 -36.92 -6.39
N ALA A 214 -32.03 -36.50 -7.58
CA ALA A 214 -30.84 -35.66 -7.74
C ALA A 214 -30.97 -34.28 -7.05
N ALA A 215 -32.19 -33.76 -6.89
CA ALA A 215 -32.42 -32.46 -6.28
C ALA A 215 -32.72 -32.51 -4.77
N THR A 216 -33.38 -33.62 -4.29
CA THR A 216 -33.86 -33.68 -2.92
C THR A 216 -33.09 -34.64 -2.01
N GLY A 217 -32.24 -35.51 -2.59
CA GLY A 217 -31.50 -36.55 -1.88
C GLY A 217 -32.42 -37.67 -1.35
N GLU A 218 -33.74 -37.73 -1.76
CA GLU A 218 -34.63 -38.81 -1.38
C GLU A 218 -34.21 -40.12 -2.05
N VAL A 219 -34.00 -41.15 -1.23
CA VAL A 219 -33.53 -42.46 -1.69
C VAL A 219 -34.69 -43.45 -1.72
N THR A 220 -34.85 -44.14 -2.86
CA THR A 220 -35.78 -45.25 -3.09
C THR A 220 -34.99 -46.56 -3.20
N ILE A 221 -35.35 -47.58 -2.39
CA ILE A 221 -34.74 -48.90 -2.46
C ILE A 221 -35.34 -49.69 -3.61
N ILE A 222 -34.48 -50.19 -4.51
CA ILE A 222 -34.88 -50.90 -5.72
C ILE A 222 -34.52 -52.40 -5.64
N GLY A 223 -33.34 -52.74 -5.11
CA GLY A 223 -32.85 -54.12 -5.11
C GLY A 223 -31.92 -54.41 -3.98
N VAL A 224 -31.50 -55.69 -3.89
CA VAL A 224 -30.51 -56.15 -2.89
C VAL A 224 -29.11 -55.83 -3.38
N GLY A 225 -28.28 -55.27 -2.52
CA GLY A 225 -26.90 -54.92 -2.80
C GLY A 225 -26.41 -53.75 -1.97
N THR A 226 -25.37 -53.08 -2.47
CA THR A 226 -24.82 -51.87 -1.86
C THR A 226 -24.79 -50.76 -2.92
N ALA A 227 -25.15 -49.57 -2.56
CA ALA A 227 -24.96 -48.35 -3.38
C ALA A 227 -24.38 -47.25 -2.50
N VAL A 228 -23.53 -46.43 -3.07
CA VAL A 228 -23.03 -45.19 -2.44
C VAL A 228 -23.86 -44.04 -2.99
N ILE A 229 -24.41 -43.21 -2.10
CA ILE A 229 -25.07 -41.98 -2.46
C ILE A 229 -24.09 -40.85 -2.20
N THR A 230 -23.70 -40.16 -3.26
CA THR A 230 -22.81 -39.01 -3.20
C THR A 230 -23.65 -37.72 -3.28
N ALA A 231 -23.38 -36.79 -2.38
CA ALA A 231 -23.90 -35.43 -2.48
C ALA A 231 -22.75 -34.54 -2.96
N THR A 232 -23.04 -33.66 -3.92
CA THR A 232 -22.08 -32.69 -4.42
C THR A 232 -22.66 -31.28 -4.24
N ALA A 233 -21.97 -30.43 -3.52
CA ALA A 233 -22.25 -29.02 -3.44
C ALA A 233 -21.42 -28.29 -4.52
N ALA A 234 -22.07 -27.70 -5.50
CA ALA A 234 -21.41 -26.99 -6.58
C ALA A 234 -20.55 -25.86 -6.03
N GLY A 235 -19.43 -25.56 -6.70
CA GLY A 235 -18.63 -24.39 -6.40
C GLY A 235 -19.40 -23.10 -6.65
N SER A 236 -18.97 -22.01 -6.03
CA SER A 236 -19.44 -20.65 -6.24
C SER A 236 -18.28 -19.73 -6.56
N ASP A 237 -18.54 -18.42 -6.63
CA ASP A 237 -17.46 -17.45 -6.86
C ASP A 237 -16.40 -17.51 -5.76
N ASN A 238 -16.85 -17.74 -4.51
CA ASN A 238 -15.99 -17.68 -3.34
C ASN A 238 -15.66 -19.05 -2.71
N TYR A 239 -16.27 -20.15 -3.18
CA TYR A 239 -16.08 -21.50 -2.62
C TYR A 239 -15.76 -22.52 -3.70
N ASP A 240 -14.90 -23.47 -3.37
CA ASP A 240 -14.64 -24.65 -4.20
C ASP A 240 -15.84 -25.61 -4.14
N GLU A 241 -15.94 -26.54 -5.15
CA GLU A 241 -16.85 -27.66 -5.11
C GLU A 241 -16.47 -28.62 -3.97
N ALA A 242 -17.45 -29.29 -3.38
CA ALA A 242 -17.28 -30.32 -2.36
C ALA A 242 -18.21 -31.51 -2.58
N SER A 243 -17.74 -32.72 -2.25
CA SER A 243 -18.51 -33.97 -2.34
C SER A 243 -18.12 -34.96 -1.25
#